data_1d7302cdc9d0d68a5825866944e5b68a
#
_entry.id   1d7302cdc9d0d68a5825866944e5b68a
#
_cell.length_a   1.000
_cell.length_b   1.000
_cell.length_c   1.000
_cell.angle_alpha   90.00
_cell.angle_beta   90.00
_cell.angle_gamma   90.00
#
_symmetry.space_group_name_H-M   'P 1'
#
loop_
_entity.id
_entity.type
_entity.pdbx_description
1 polymer ?
#
loop_
_entity_poly.entity_id
_entity_poly.type
_entity_poly.pdbx_seq_one_letter_code
_entity_poly.pdbx_strand_id
1 'polypeptide(L)'
;MRTRKENIDRQIDSIGVEIGKRQSKIDSLKEQVIAHKKQKEILSKKINVSNQNRAVDNEATRLINTIQKFLIRFKEEKKKALAKKLEVKLQSYLHKTNLIKKVIVDINGNGDDVDICLFGYDDKKIDNSILSMGERQMFASALLSALVDETEIEFPVFIDSPMQKFDPQHTKNVLMKFYPNVSKQVILFPLLKKELTEEEYQYIQPIVNKSYLINNEKDGSHFVEVKPENLFEEYNNSGYAN
;
A
#
# COMPACT_ATOMS: atom_id res chain seq x y z
N MET A 1 18.19 6.93 -34.06
CA MET A 1 18.08 8.10 -33.20
C MET A 1 16.92 9.04 -33.57
N ARG A 2 16.69 9.34 -34.85
CA ARG A 2 15.61 10.23 -35.34
C ARG A 2 14.19 9.77 -34.89
N THR A 3 13.85 8.51 -35.09
CA THR A 3 12.54 7.93 -34.78
C THR A 3 12.19 7.97 -33.27
N ARG A 4 13.20 7.91 -32.41
CA ARG A 4 12.98 7.96 -30.96
C ARG A 4 12.67 9.39 -30.48
N LYS A 5 13.30 10.39 -31.11
CA LYS A 5 13.03 11.81 -30.86
C LYS A 5 11.61 12.17 -31.31
N GLU A 6 11.20 11.77 -32.49
CA GLU A 6 9.86 12.02 -33.04
C GLU A 6 8.75 11.35 -32.20
N ASN A 7 9.01 10.20 -31.57
CA ASN A 7 8.07 9.54 -30.67
C ASN A 7 7.94 10.29 -29.32
N ILE A 8 9.05 10.80 -28.80
CA ILE A 8 9.05 11.61 -27.57
C ILE A 8 8.33 12.93 -27.80
N ASP A 9 8.60 13.59 -28.93
CA ASP A 9 7.94 14.85 -29.29
C ASP A 9 6.41 14.68 -29.40
N ARG A 10 5.94 13.58 -30.03
CA ARG A 10 4.49 13.26 -30.08
C ARG A 10 3.89 12.99 -28.68
N GLN A 11 4.64 12.32 -27.80
CA GLN A 11 4.18 12.11 -26.42
C GLN A 11 4.08 13.43 -25.64
N ILE A 12 5.06 14.31 -25.80
CA ILE A 12 5.05 15.66 -25.19
C ILE A 12 3.83 16.46 -25.69
N ASP A 13 3.57 16.46 -27.00
CA ASP A 13 2.41 17.13 -27.57
C ASP A 13 1.09 16.56 -27.05
N SER A 14 0.98 15.24 -26.96
CA SER A 14 -0.20 14.56 -26.42
C SER A 14 -0.46 14.92 -24.97
N ILE A 15 0.59 14.91 -24.13
CA ILE A 15 0.51 15.30 -22.72
C ILE A 15 0.15 16.78 -22.61
N GLY A 16 0.73 17.65 -23.44
CA GLY A 16 0.38 19.08 -23.49
C GLY A 16 -1.09 19.32 -23.79
N VAL A 17 -1.66 18.57 -24.74
CA VAL A 17 -3.10 18.62 -25.05
C VAL A 17 -3.96 18.13 -23.89
N GLU A 18 -3.53 17.08 -23.21
CA GLU A 18 -4.27 16.54 -22.04
C GLU A 18 -4.23 17.51 -20.85
N ILE A 19 -3.06 18.12 -20.59
CA ILE A 19 -2.93 19.18 -19.58
C ILE A 19 -3.87 20.34 -19.89
N GLY A 20 -3.91 20.81 -21.14
CA GLY A 20 -4.81 21.86 -21.59
C GLY A 20 -6.28 21.53 -21.36
N LYS A 21 -6.71 20.29 -21.67
CA LYS A 21 -8.06 19.81 -21.44
C LYS A 21 -8.40 19.76 -19.93
N ARG A 22 -7.48 19.29 -19.11
CA ARG A 22 -7.66 19.24 -17.65
C ARG A 22 -7.72 20.65 -17.06
N GLN A 23 -6.87 21.55 -17.53
CA GLN A 23 -6.89 22.94 -17.09
C GLN A 23 -8.22 23.63 -17.44
N SER A 24 -8.71 23.49 -18.68
CA SER A 24 -10.03 23.98 -19.08
C SER A 24 -11.17 23.44 -18.22
N LYS A 25 -11.09 22.15 -17.86
CA LYS A 25 -12.09 21.53 -16.98
C LYS A 25 -12.03 22.10 -15.55
N ILE A 26 -10.83 22.34 -15.04
CA ILE A 26 -10.63 23.00 -13.73
C ILE A 26 -11.21 24.41 -13.74
N ASP A 27 -10.96 25.17 -14.79
CA ASP A 27 -11.43 26.55 -14.88
C ASP A 27 -12.97 26.59 -15.01
N SER A 28 -13.55 25.69 -15.82
CA SER A 28 -15.01 25.52 -15.89
C SER A 28 -15.64 25.14 -14.53
N LEU A 29 -15.03 24.22 -13.80
CA LEU A 29 -15.50 23.84 -12.47
C LEU A 29 -15.37 25.00 -11.45
N LYS A 30 -14.31 25.80 -11.55
CA LYS A 30 -14.17 27.01 -10.73
C LYS A 30 -15.29 28.00 -11.00
N GLU A 31 -15.64 28.25 -12.28
CA GLU A 31 -16.76 29.11 -12.65
C GLU A 31 -18.09 28.57 -12.11
N GLN A 32 -18.33 27.26 -12.22
CA GLN A 32 -19.52 26.64 -11.66
C GLN A 32 -19.59 26.82 -10.13
N VAL A 33 -18.49 26.63 -9.42
CA VAL A 33 -18.41 26.85 -7.96
C VAL A 33 -18.74 28.31 -7.62
N ILE A 34 -18.21 29.27 -8.39
CA ILE A 34 -18.53 30.71 -8.19
C ILE A 34 -20.01 30.98 -8.45
N ALA A 35 -20.57 30.42 -9.53
CA ALA A 35 -21.99 30.56 -9.86
C ALA A 35 -22.89 29.97 -8.76
N HIS A 36 -22.58 28.78 -8.29
CA HIS A 36 -23.33 28.15 -7.19
C HIS A 36 -23.20 28.89 -5.86
N LYS A 37 -22.03 29.47 -5.56
CA LYS A 37 -21.87 30.33 -4.39
C LYS A 37 -22.75 31.58 -4.48
N LYS A 38 -22.77 32.25 -5.65
CA LYS A 38 -23.68 33.38 -5.89
C LYS A 38 -25.15 32.97 -5.77
N GLN A 39 -25.51 31.85 -6.35
CA GLN A 39 -26.90 31.37 -6.28
C GLN A 39 -27.30 31.01 -4.85
N LYS A 40 -26.40 30.40 -4.06
CA LYS A 40 -26.58 30.19 -2.62
C LYS A 40 -26.78 31.49 -1.85
N GLU A 41 -26.00 32.52 -2.16
CA GLU A 41 -26.14 33.85 -1.52
C GLU A 41 -27.49 34.51 -1.86
N ILE A 42 -27.92 34.42 -3.11
CA ILE A 42 -29.22 34.98 -3.56
C ILE A 42 -30.38 34.22 -2.90
N LEU A 43 -30.30 32.88 -2.83
CA LEU A 43 -31.29 32.03 -2.16
C LEU A 43 -31.33 32.31 -0.65
N SER A 44 -30.17 32.44 0.01
CA SER A 44 -30.13 32.79 1.44
C SER A 44 -30.69 34.20 1.72
N LYS A 45 -30.54 35.15 0.81
CA LYS A 45 -31.16 36.47 0.92
C LYS A 45 -32.66 36.46 0.67
N LYS A 46 -33.18 35.56 -0.18
CA LYS A 46 -34.62 35.40 -0.47
C LYS A 46 -35.39 34.62 0.61
N ILE A 47 -34.72 33.73 1.27
CA ILE A 47 -35.31 33.04 2.41
C ILE A 47 -35.21 34.01 3.59
N ASN A 48 -36.36 34.46 4.08
CA ASN A 48 -36.45 35.26 5.32
C ASN A 48 -36.13 34.30 6.50
N VAL A 49 -34.81 34.05 6.66
CA VAL A 49 -34.30 33.13 7.68
C VAL A 49 -34.49 33.82 9.01
N SER A 50 -35.38 33.32 9.85
CA SER A 50 -35.58 33.82 11.20
C SER A 50 -34.22 33.84 11.94
N ASN A 51 -34.07 34.74 12.92
CA ASN A 51 -32.81 34.85 13.68
C ASN A 51 -32.35 33.50 14.29
N GLN A 52 -33.27 32.59 14.56
CA GLN A 52 -32.98 31.22 15.00
C GLN A 52 -32.27 30.39 13.93
N ASN A 53 -32.69 30.46 12.65
CA ASN A 53 -32.05 29.73 11.56
C ASN A 53 -30.64 30.27 11.26
N ARG A 54 -30.39 31.58 11.42
CA ARG A 54 -29.04 32.12 11.30
C ARG A 54 -28.10 31.66 12.38
N ALA A 55 -28.58 31.47 13.62
CA ALA A 55 -27.77 30.94 14.70
C ALA A 55 -27.39 29.48 14.42
N VAL A 56 -28.35 28.65 13.92
CA VAL A 56 -28.12 27.26 13.53
C VAL A 56 -27.13 27.19 12.34
N ASP A 57 -27.27 28.05 11.33
CA ASP A 57 -26.34 28.06 10.17
C ASP A 57 -24.92 28.46 10.58
N ASN A 58 -24.78 29.42 11.51
CA ASN A 58 -23.50 29.80 12.07
C ASN A 58 -22.84 28.67 12.88
N GLU A 59 -23.60 27.97 13.70
CA GLU A 59 -23.11 26.84 14.47
C GLU A 59 -22.74 25.66 13.55
N ALA A 60 -23.56 25.35 12.55
CA ALA A 60 -23.24 24.36 11.52
C ALA A 60 -21.93 24.69 10.76
N THR A 61 -21.75 25.97 10.39
CA THR A 61 -20.51 26.44 9.74
C THR A 61 -19.29 26.29 10.66
N ARG A 62 -19.44 26.63 11.95
CA ARG A 62 -18.38 26.43 12.95
C ARG A 62 -18.02 24.95 13.10
N LEU A 63 -19.02 24.09 13.15
CA LEU A 63 -18.85 22.64 13.26
C LEU A 63 -18.09 22.07 12.04
N ILE A 64 -18.52 22.46 10.84
CA ILE A 64 -17.87 22.09 9.59
C ILE A 64 -16.39 22.52 9.58
N ASN A 65 -16.12 23.77 9.93
CA ASN A 65 -14.76 24.28 10.00
C ASN A 65 -13.91 23.54 11.05
N THR A 66 -14.50 23.18 12.16
CA THR A 66 -13.82 22.42 13.22
C THR A 66 -13.49 21.01 12.76
N ILE A 67 -14.46 20.34 12.12
CA ILE A 67 -14.24 18.99 11.53
C ILE A 67 -13.17 19.04 10.45
N GLN A 68 -13.18 20.04 9.57
CA GLN A 68 -12.16 20.19 8.54
C GLN A 68 -10.76 20.36 9.15
N LYS A 69 -10.61 21.21 10.16
CA LYS A 69 -9.34 21.37 10.88
C LYS A 69 -8.90 20.09 11.56
N PHE A 70 -9.84 19.35 12.16
CA PHE A 70 -9.55 18.05 12.75
C PHE A 70 -9.07 17.04 11.70
N LEU A 71 -9.75 16.94 10.55
CA LEU A 71 -9.37 16.04 9.47
C LEU A 71 -7.98 16.35 8.92
N ILE A 72 -7.62 17.63 8.77
CA ILE A 72 -6.27 18.02 8.33
C ILE A 72 -5.22 17.54 9.35
N ARG A 73 -5.43 17.81 10.64
CA ARG A 73 -4.51 17.37 11.69
C ARG A 73 -4.43 15.85 11.76
N PHE A 74 -5.56 15.18 11.70
CA PHE A 74 -5.63 13.72 11.72
C PHE A 74 -4.86 13.10 10.56
N LYS A 75 -5.03 13.62 9.33
CA LYS A 75 -4.26 13.17 8.16
C LYS A 75 -2.75 13.35 8.37
N GLU A 76 -2.32 14.51 8.89
CA GLU A 76 -0.89 14.77 9.15
C GLU A 76 -0.31 13.84 10.22
N GLU A 77 -1.04 13.57 11.29
CA GLU A 77 -0.60 12.61 12.31
C GLU A 77 -0.53 11.18 11.76
N LYS A 78 -1.52 10.76 10.95
CA LYS A 78 -1.51 9.44 10.32
C LYS A 78 -0.36 9.28 9.32
N LYS A 79 -0.04 10.31 8.51
CA LYS A 79 1.13 10.32 7.62
C LYS A 79 2.43 10.10 8.41
N LYS A 80 2.61 10.84 9.49
CA LYS A 80 3.81 10.72 10.35
C LYS A 80 3.90 9.35 11.01
N ALA A 81 2.78 8.84 11.53
CA ALA A 81 2.72 7.53 12.16
C ALA A 81 3.08 6.42 11.17
N LEU A 82 2.48 6.44 9.97
CA LEU A 82 2.78 5.49 8.91
C LEU A 82 4.25 5.58 8.46
N ALA A 83 4.78 6.79 8.24
CA ALA A 83 6.17 6.99 7.87
C ALA A 83 7.13 6.39 8.91
N LYS A 84 6.87 6.65 10.19
CA LYS A 84 7.68 6.12 11.29
C LYS A 84 7.61 4.60 11.40
N LYS A 85 6.41 4.02 11.30
CA LYS A 85 6.22 2.56 11.33
C LYS A 85 6.94 1.91 10.13
N LEU A 86 6.77 2.47 8.94
CA LEU A 86 7.43 1.97 7.73
C LEU A 86 8.95 2.04 7.86
N GLU A 87 9.51 3.11 8.40
CA GLU A 87 10.94 3.26 8.66
C GLU A 87 11.46 2.15 9.58
N VAL A 88 10.79 1.90 10.70
CA VAL A 88 11.16 0.83 11.66
C VAL A 88 11.08 -0.55 11.00
N LYS A 89 10.01 -0.82 10.23
CA LYS A 89 9.85 -2.11 9.52
C LYS A 89 10.94 -2.30 8.48
N LEU A 90 11.26 -1.28 7.69
CA LEU A 90 12.34 -1.34 6.69
C LEU A 90 13.70 -1.60 7.32
N GLN A 91 14.03 -0.92 8.41
CA GLN A 91 15.26 -1.16 9.15
C GLN A 91 15.33 -2.58 9.73
N SER A 92 14.20 -3.16 10.11
CA SER A 92 14.13 -4.54 10.62
C SER A 92 14.24 -5.60 9.52
N TYR A 93 13.70 -5.34 8.34
CA TYR A 93 13.61 -6.33 7.27
C TYR A 93 14.81 -6.29 6.32
N LEU A 94 15.35 -5.10 6.05
CA LEU A 94 16.51 -4.93 5.18
C LEU A 94 17.80 -5.32 5.89
N HIS A 95 18.67 -6.05 5.18
CA HIS A 95 20.01 -6.39 5.69
C HIS A 95 20.95 -5.19 5.72
N LYS A 96 20.81 -4.31 4.73
CA LYS A 96 21.59 -3.08 4.65
C LYS A 96 20.95 -2.05 5.59
N THR A 97 21.29 -2.12 6.85
CA THR A 97 20.81 -1.21 7.90
C THR A 97 21.06 0.28 7.58
N ASN A 98 22.01 0.55 6.68
CA ASN A 98 22.40 1.91 6.29
C ASN A 98 21.80 2.35 4.94
N LEU A 99 20.84 1.61 4.37
CA LEU A 99 20.24 1.99 3.08
C LEU A 99 19.23 3.12 3.26
N ILE A 100 18.32 2.98 4.22
CA ILE A 100 17.21 3.91 4.43
C ILE A 100 17.33 4.55 5.80
N LYS A 101 17.48 5.88 5.81
CA LYS A 101 17.55 6.70 7.02
C LYS A 101 16.18 7.24 7.41
N LYS A 102 15.39 7.67 6.42
CA LYS A 102 14.15 8.38 6.64
C LYS A 102 13.11 8.04 5.57
N VAL A 103 11.86 7.97 5.98
CA VAL A 103 10.71 7.82 5.10
C VAL A 103 9.82 9.05 5.22
N ILE A 104 9.36 9.57 4.11
CA ILE A 104 8.35 10.63 4.04
C ILE A 104 7.16 10.10 3.27
N VAL A 105 5.99 10.17 3.89
CA VAL A 105 4.71 9.89 3.24
C VAL A 105 4.04 11.21 2.93
N ASP A 106 3.74 11.46 1.67
CA ASP A 106 2.97 12.62 1.24
C ASP A 106 1.67 12.19 0.57
N ILE A 107 0.62 12.94 0.81
CA ILE A 107 -0.71 12.71 0.25
C ILE A 107 -1.10 13.97 -0.47
N ASN A 108 -1.17 13.91 -1.80
CA ASN A 108 -1.53 15.05 -2.62
C ASN A 108 -2.93 15.56 -2.29
N GLY A 109 -3.14 16.86 -2.45
CA GLY A 109 -4.23 17.66 -1.89
C GLY A 109 -5.66 17.11 -1.88
N ASN A 110 -6.02 16.18 -2.78
CA ASN A 110 -7.35 15.54 -2.82
C ASN A 110 -7.37 14.15 -2.17
N GLY A 111 -6.22 13.61 -1.76
CA GLY A 111 -6.13 12.27 -1.15
C GLY A 111 -6.13 11.11 -2.14
N ASP A 112 -6.04 11.39 -3.43
CA ASP A 112 -6.10 10.38 -4.48
C ASP A 112 -4.73 9.76 -4.80
N ASP A 113 -3.63 10.48 -4.49
CA ASP A 113 -2.26 10.01 -4.70
C ASP A 113 -1.47 10.05 -3.40
N VAL A 114 -0.83 8.93 -3.08
CA VAL A 114 0.08 8.77 -1.94
C VAL A 114 1.49 8.56 -2.47
N ASP A 115 2.37 9.52 -2.22
CA ASP A 115 3.79 9.43 -2.53
C ASP A 115 4.59 8.98 -1.31
N ILE A 116 5.40 7.93 -1.47
CA ILE A 116 6.33 7.48 -0.44
C ILE A 116 7.75 7.73 -0.92
N CYS A 117 8.44 8.64 -0.25
CA CYS A 117 9.80 9.01 -0.55
C CYS A 117 10.76 8.40 0.47
N LEU A 118 11.76 7.68 -0.01
CA LEU A 118 12.83 7.10 0.79
C LEU A 118 14.07 7.98 0.70
N PHE A 119 14.76 8.17 1.83
CA PHE A 119 15.99 8.95 1.91
C PHE A 119 17.12 8.11 2.52
N GLY A 120 18.28 8.16 1.90
CA GLY A 120 19.49 7.52 2.38
C GLY A 120 20.17 8.30 3.51
N TYR A 121 21.27 7.75 4.02
CA TYR A 121 22.09 8.41 5.04
C TYR A 121 22.87 9.62 4.52
N ASP A 122 22.94 9.78 3.20
CA ASP A 122 23.46 10.97 2.52
C ASP A 122 22.38 12.08 2.32
N ASP A 123 21.21 11.89 2.94
CA ASP A 123 20.03 12.75 2.84
C ASP A 123 19.50 12.92 1.40
N LYS A 124 19.93 12.07 0.46
CA LYS A 124 19.39 12.06 -0.91
C LYS A 124 18.18 11.15 -1.00
N LYS A 125 17.24 11.54 -1.86
CA LYS A 125 16.10 10.71 -2.22
C LYS A 125 16.59 9.47 -2.98
N ILE A 126 16.17 8.30 -2.51
CA ILE A 126 16.43 7.03 -3.17
C ILE A 126 15.41 6.86 -4.28
N ASP A 127 15.89 6.71 -5.51
CA ASP A 127 15.02 6.35 -6.63
C ASP A 127 14.67 4.85 -6.54
N ASN A 128 13.40 4.52 -6.76
CA ASN A 128 12.92 3.14 -6.76
C ASN A 128 13.64 2.25 -7.80
N SER A 129 14.22 2.85 -8.85
CA SER A 129 15.02 2.14 -9.85
C SER A 129 16.34 1.60 -9.32
N ILE A 130 16.88 2.19 -8.25
CA ILE A 130 18.13 1.78 -7.61
C ILE A 130 17.95 0.53 -6.73
N LEU A 131 16.72 0.32 -6.24
CA LEU A 131 16.40 -0.84 -5.41
C LEU A 131 16.40 -2.12 -6.25
N SER A 132 17.09 -3.15 -5.77
CA SER A 132 17.01 -4.50 -6.32
C SER A 132 15.57 -5.05 -6.26
N MET A 133 15.29 -6.12 -6.98
CA MET A 133 13.96 -6.76 -6.96
C MET A 133 13.58 -7.22 -5.55
N GLY A 134 14.51 -7.82 -4.81
CA GLY A 134 14.30 -8.24 -3.43
C GLY A 134 14.05 -7.06 -2.49
N GLU A 135 14.82 -5.97 -2.60
CA GLU A 135 14.62 -4.77 -1.81
C GLU A 135 13.27 -4.10 -2.07
N ARG A 136 12.79 -4.11 -3.33
CA ARG A 136 11.43 -3.62 -3.66
C ARG A 136 10.34 -4.49 -3.05
N GLN A 137 10.51 -5.81 -3.03
CA GLN A 137 9.56 -6.71 -2.40
C GLN A 137 9.57 -6.54 -0.87
N MET A 138 10.74 -6.35 -0.27
CA MET A 138 10.87 -6.03 1.16
C MET A 138 10.20 -4.70 1.51
N PHE A 139 10.35 -3.69 0.65
CA PHE A 139 9.64 -2.43 0.80
C PHE A 139 8.11 -2.62 0.77
N ALA A 140 7.59 -3.38 -0.19
CA ALA A 140 6.16 -3.68 -0.26
C ALA A 140 5.67 -4.44 0.98
N SER A 141 6.45 -5.41 1.48
CA SER A 141 6.14 -6.15 2.71
C SER A 141 6.16 -5.26 3.95
N ALA A 142 7.14 -4.37 4.04
CA ALA A 142 7.24 -3.40 5.14
C ALA A 142 6.07 -2.40 5.12
N LEU A 143 5.69 -1.94 3.93
CA LEU A 143 4.54 -1.05 3.74
C LEU A 143 3.23 -1.74 4.16
N LEU A 144 3.01 -2.98 3.70
CA LEU A 144 1.85 -3.76 4.10
C LEU A 144 1.81 -3.91 5.63
N SER A 145 2.92 -4.30 6.25
CA SER A 145 2.99 -4.45 7.71
C SER A 145 2.72 -3.14 8.43
N ALA A 146 3.27 -2.01 7.94
CA ALA A 146 3.05 -0.70 8.55
C ALA A 146 1.58 -0.25 8.41
N LEU A 147 0.93 -0.55 7.27
CA LEU A 147 -0.49 -0.27 7.05
C LEU A 147 -1.38 -1.12 7.96
N VAL A 148 -1.10 -2.41 8.08
CA VAL A 148 -1.84 -3.29 9.00
C VAL A 148 -1.71 -2.82 10.45
N ASP A 149 -0.49 -2.46 10.88
CA ASP A 149 -0.25 -1.91 12.22
C ASP A 149 -0.95 -0.55 12.47
N GLU A 150 -1.31 0.18 11.40
CA GLU A 150 -1.99 1.47 11.51
C GLU A 150 -3.52 1.32 11.52
N THR A 151 -4.02 0.19 11.03
CA THR A 151 -5.44 -0.14 11.08
C THR A 151 -5.77 -0.81 12.41
N GLU A 152 -6.92 -0.47 12.99
CA GLU A 152 -7.45 -1.17 14.16
C GLU A 152 -8.26 -2.42 13.76
N ILE A 153 -8.35 -2.68 12.45
CA ILE A 153 -9.14 -3.78 11.90
C ILE A 153 -8.22 -4.97 11.66
N GLU A 154 -8.53 -6.08 12.33
CA GLU A 154 -7.85 -7.34 12.12
C GLU A 154 -8.47 -8.05 10.91
N PHE A 155 -7.68 -8.26 9.86
CA PHE A 155 -8.08 -9.00 8.67
C PHE A 155 -7.03 -10.05 8.29
N PRO A 156 -7.43 -11.17 7.67
CA PRO A 156 -6.48 -12.15 7.18
C PRO A 156 -5.67 -11.59 6.02
N VAL A 157 -4.38 -11.91 6.00
CA VAL A 157 -3.46 -11.54 4.93
C VAL A 157 -3.17 -12.77 4.07
N PHE A 158 -3.43 -12.66 2.77
CA PHE A 158 -3.16 -13.68 1.77
C PHE A 158 -1.96 -13.24 0.94
N ILE A 159 -0.95 -14.11 0.83
CA ILE A 159 0.28 -13.79 0.11
C ILE A 159 0.55 -14.93 -0.89
N ASP A 160 0.44 -14.59 -2.15
CA ASP A 160 0.77 -15.47 -3.26
C ASP A 160 2.25 -15.32 -3.65
N SER A 161 2.89 -16.43 -3.96
CA SER A 161 4.31 -16.49 -4.35
C SER A 161 5.23 -15.69 -3.41
N PRO A 162 5.18 -15.99 -2.10
CA PRO A 162 5.70 -15.11 -1.06
C PRO A 162 7.21 -14.88 -1.10
N MET A 163 7.99 -15.76 -1.75
CA MET A 163 9.46 -15.74 -1.69
C MET A 163 10.13 -15.70 -3.06
N GLN A 164 9.38 -15.52 -4.14
CA GLN A 164 9.86 -15.67 -5.52
C GLN A 164 11.10 -14.81 -5.89
N LYS A 165 11.32 -13.70 -5.19
CA LYS A 165 12.35 -12.71 -5.55
C LYS A 165 13.37 -12.45 -4.43
N PHE A 166 13.30 -13.21 -3.36
CA PHE A 166 14.22 -13.06 -2.25
C PHE A 166 15.47 -13.93 -2.44
N ASP A 167 16.61 -13.42 -2.02
CA ASP A 167 17.78 -14.24 -1.74
C ASP A 167 17.61 -14.98 -0.41
N PRO A 168 18.43 -16.02 -0.12
CA PRO A 168 18.27 -16.82 1.09
C PRO A 168 18.29 -16.03 2.39
N GLN A 169 18.99 -14.90 2.41
CA GLN A 169 19.11 -14.09 3.61
C GLN A 169 17.87 -13.21 3.83
N HIS A 170 17.29 -12.67 2.75
CA HIS A 170 16.00 -11.98 2.79
C HIS A 170 14.86 -12.95 3.11
N THR A 171 14.85 -14.14 2.53
CA THR A 171 13.87 -15.20 2.81
C THR A 171 13.78 -15.49 4.30
N LYS A 172 14.93 -15.69 4.97
CA LYS A 172 14.96 -15.93 6.42
C LYS A 172 14.33 -14.79 7.22
N ASN A 173 14.66 -13.54 6.88
CA ASN A 173 14.07 -12.37 7.57
C ASN A 173 12.56 -12.27 7.39
N VAL A 174 12.08 -12.51 6.18
CA VAL A 174 10.66 -12.49 5.87
C VAL A 174 9.93 -13.58 6.63
N LEU A 175 10.44 -14.82 6.60
CA LEU A 175 9.86 -15.95 7.31
C LEU A 175 9.80 -15.74 8.82
N MET A 176 10.86 -15.19 9.41
CA MET A 176 10.95 -15.06 10.87
C MET A 176 10.39 -13.74 11.42
N LYS A 177 10.43 -12.65 10.64
CA LYS A 177 10.09 -11.31 11.16
C LYS A 177 8.82 -10.73 10.54
N PHE A 178 8.55 -11.02 9.28
CA PHE A 178 7.40 -10.42 8.59
C PHE A 178 6.15 -11.29 8.73
N TYR A 179 6.14 -12.53 8.20
CA TYR A 179 4.93 -13.35 8.19
C TYR A 179 4.33 -13.61 9.57
N PRO A 180 5.11 -13.91 10.64
CA PRO A 180 4.53 -14.13 11.96
C PRO A 180 3.88 -12.88 12.58
N ASN A 181 4.23 -11.68 12.08
CA ASN A 181 3.88 -10.42 12.72
C ASN A 181 3.03 -9.49 11.85
N VAL A 182 2.72 -9.86 10.60
CA VAL A 182 1.97 -8.96 9.71
C VAL A 182 0.47 -8.96 10.01
N SER A 183 -0.09 -10.06 10.49
CA SER A 183 -1.49 -10.18 10.90
C SER A 183 -1.67 -11.37 11.85
N LYS A 184 -2.80 -11.42 12.55
CA LYS A 184 -3.16 -12.60 13.37
C LYS A 184 -3.43 -13.86 12.54
N GLN A 185 -3.84 -13.70 11.29
CA GLN A 185 -4.02 -14.79 10.36
C GLN A 185 -3.30 -14.49 9.05
N VAL A 186 -2.34 -15.32 8.72
CA VAL A 186 -1.55 -15.22 7.48
C VAL A 186 -1.68 -16.51 6.71
N ILE A 187 -2.04 -16.40 5.44
CA ILE A 187 -2.17 -17.52 4.51
C ILE A 187 -1.12 -17.33 3.41
N LEU A 188 -0.20 -18.27 3.29
CA LEU A 188 0.86 -18.27 2.30
C LEU A 188 0.60 -19.32 1.23
N PHE A 189 0.83 -18.98 -0.03
CA PHE A 189 0.76 -19.87 -1.18
C PHE A 189 2.14 -20.01 -1.85
N PRO A 190 3.12 -20.67 -1.21
CA PRO A 190 4.44 -20.84 -1.79
C PRO A 190 4.47 -21.98 -2.79
N LEU A 191 5.32 -21.87 -3.80
CA LEU A 191 5.72 -23.00 -4.62
C LEU A 191 6.76 -23.82 -3.86
N LEU A 192 6.36 -24.98 -3.35
CA LEU A 192 7.26 -25.87 -2.59
C LEU A 192 8.46 -26.26 -3.47
N LYS A 193 9.64 -26.38 -2.87
CA LYS A 193 10.95 -26.62 -3.47
C LYS A 193 11.47 -25.51 -4.38
N LYS A 194 10.63 -24.67 -4.97
CA LYS A 194 11.06 -23.53 -5.81
C LYS A 194 11.21 -22.25 -5.04
N GLU A 195 10.25 -21.95 -4.19
CA GLU A 195 10.20 -20.71 -3.40
C GLU A 195 10.41 -20.97 -1.90
N LEU A 196 9.92 -22.10 -1.42
CA LEU A 196 10.08 -22.53 -0.03
C LEU A 196 10.74 -23.90 -0.04
N THR A 197 11.98 -23.94 0.41
CA THR A 197 12.72 -25.19 0.62
C THR A 197 12.31 -25.84 1.94
N GLU A 198 12.60 -27.12 2.11
CA GLU A 198 12.33 -27.84 3.35
C GLU A 198 13.11 -27.23 4.53
N GLU A 199 14.37 -26.82 4.30
CA GLU A 199 15.19 -26.14 5.31
C GLU A 199 14.60 -24.79 5.73
N GLU A 200 14.11 -24.01 4.79
CA GLU A 200 13.46 -22.74 5.06
C GLU A 200 12.12 -22.91 5.78
N TYR A 201 11.37 -23.96 5.43
CA TYR A 201 10.12 -24.29 6.09
C TYR A 201 10.29 -24.55 7.58
N GLN A 202 11.40 -25.14 7.98
CA GLN A 202 11.70 -25.42 9.39
C GLN A 202 11.69 -24.15 10.26
N TYR A 203 11.96 -22.96 9.68
CA TYR A 203 11.90 -21.69 10.42
C TYR A 203 10.48 -21.33 10.85
N ILE A 204 9.48 -21.67 10.07
CA ILE A 204 8.08 -21.30 10.33
C ILE A 204 7.21 -22.48 10.77
N GLN A 205 7.61 -23.70 10.52
CA GLN A 205 6.86 -24.91 10.89
C GLN A 205 6.29 -24.87 12.31
N PRO A 206 7.03 -24.45 13.36
CA PRO A 206 6.49 -24.41 14.72
C PRO A 206 5.30 -23.48 14.94
N ILE A 207 5.07 -22.53 14.03
CA ILE A 207 3.98 -21.56 14.09
C ILE A 207 2.90 -21.79 13.03
N VAL A 208 3.07 -22.80 12.18
CA VAL A 208 2.07 -23.18 11.17
C VAL A 208 0.98 -24.00 11.84
N ASN A 209 -0.22 -23.45 11.91
CA ASN A 209 -1.36 -24.14 12.50
C ASN A 209 -1.98 -25.18 11.56
N LYS A 210 -2.02 -24.87 10.27
CA LYS A 210 -2.60 -25.75 9.24
C LYS A 210 -1.83 -25.64 7.95
N SER A 211 -1.71 -26.74 7.24
CA SER A 211 -1.16 -26.80 5.90
C SER A 211 -2.07 -27.59 4.97
N TYR A 212 -2.06 -27.20 3.70
CA TYR A 212 -2.87 -27.80 2.65
C TYR A 212 -2.04 -27.98 1.39
N LEU A 213 -2.27 -29.10 0.70
CA LEU A 213 -1.82 -29.28 -0.68
C LEU A 213 -2.99 -28.99 -1.62
N ILE A 214 -2.70 -28.38 -2.76
CA ILE A 214 -3.68 -28.15 -3.82
C ILE A 214 -3.51 -29.28 -4.83
N ASN A 215 -4.46 -30.20 -4.87
CA ASN A 215 -4.48 -31.26 -5.84
C ASN A 215 -5.29 -30.82 -7.07
N ASN A 216 -4.67 -30.98 -8.24
CA ASN A 216 -5.26 -30.64 -9.52
C ASN A 216 -5.69 -31.95 -10.22
N GLU A 217 -6.98 -32.18 -10.32
CA GLU A 217 -7.56 -33.33 -10.99
C GLU A 217 -8.33 -32.91 -12.24
N LYS A 218 -8.74 -33.88 -13.08
CA LYS A 218 -9.48 -33.57 -14.32
C LYS A 218 -10.79 -32.81 -14.09
N ASP A 219 -11.39 -33.01 -12.93
CA ASP A 219 -12.70 -32.43 -12.57
C ASP A 219 -12.56 -31.13 -11.72
N GLY A 220 -11.34 -30.66 -11.47
CA GLY A 220 -11.08 -29.43 -10.73
C GLY A 220 -9.97 -29.56 -9.70
N SER A 221 -9.71 -28.45 -9.01
CA SER A 221 -8.71 -28.38 -7.95
C SER A 221 -9.38 -28.44 -6.58
N HIS A 222 -8.80 -29.19 -5.66
CA HIS A 222 -9.27 -29.25 -4.28
C HIS A 222 -8.12 -29.17 -3.28
N PHE A 223 -8.44 -28.73 -2.05
CA PHE A 223 -7.49 -28.64 -0.96
C PHE A 223 -7.50 -29.94 -0.16
N VAL A 224 -6.31 -30.49 0.09
CA VAL A 224 -6.10 -31.64 0.97
C VAL A 224 -5.38 -31.16 2.22
N GLU A 225 -6.01 -31.28 3.38
CA GLU A 225 -5.37 -30.92 4.66
C GLU A 225 -4.27 -31.90 4.98
N VAL A 226 -3.10 -31.41 5.28
CA VAL A 226 -1.90 -32.18 5.63
C VAL A 226 -1.36 -31.65 6.95
N LYS A 227 -0.82 -32.53 7.78
CA LYS A 227 -0.15 -32.08 9.01
C LYS A 227 1.08 -31.24 8.66
N PRO A 228 1.31 -30.10 9.34
CA PRO A 228 2.48 -29.26 9.05
C PRO A 228 3.81 -30.01 9.07
N GLU A 229 3.95 -31.01 9.96
CA GLU A 229 5.17 -31.83 10.07
C GLU A 229 5.44 -32.67 8.82
N ASN A 230 4.38 -33.04 8.11
CA ASN A 230 4.45 -34.00 6.97
C ASN A 230 4.31 -33.27 5.61
N LEU A 231 4.25 -31.93 5.58
CA LEU A 231 3.94 -31.20 4.36
C LEU A 231 4.84 -31.56 3.19
N PHE A 232 6.14 -31.61 3.39
CA PHE A 232 7.11 -31.92 2.34
C PHE A 232 7.13 -33.40 1.97
N GLU A 233 6.93 -34.29 2.93
CA GLU A 233 6.80 -35.73 2.68
C GLU A 233 5.58 -36.02 1.80
N GLU A 234 4.42 -35.52 2.16
CA GLU A 234 3.18 -35.68 1.38
C GLU A 234 3.27 -35.01 0.00
N TYR A 235 3.91 -33.83 -0.11
CA TYR A 235 4.18 -33.20 -1.39
C TYR A 235 5.05 -34.08 -2.30
N ASN A 236 6.10 -34.72 -1.76
CA ASN A 236 6.97 -35.61 -2.49
C ASN A 236 6.23 -36.86 -2.96
N ASN A 237 5.32 -37.37 -2.13
CA ASN A 237 4.53 -38.58 -2.43
C ASN A 237 3.39 -38.32 -3.42
N SER A 238 2.90 -37.08 -3.52
CA SER A 238 1.77 -36.71 -4.38
C SER A 238 2.08 -36.67 -5.89
N GLY A 239 3.31 -36.94 -6.31
CA GLY A 239 3.72 -36.93 -7.72
C GLY A 239 3.91 -35.55 -8.34
N TYR A 240 3.72 -34.47 -7.61
CA TYR A 240 3.98 -33.08 -8.05
C TYR A 240 5.45 -32.67 -8.00
N ALA A 241 6.31 -33.56 -7.53
CA ALA A 241 7.75 -33.33 -7.37
C ALA A 241 8.58 -33.57 -8.65
N ASN A 242 7.95 -33.89 -9.79
CA ASN A 242 8.61 -34.17 -11.07
C ASN A 242 8.46 -33.00 -12.06
#